data_8310c429fe2424ef38ba566615c915f6
#
_entry.id   8310c429fe2424ef38ba566615c915f6
#
_cell.length_a   1.000
_cell.length_b   1.000
_cell.length_c   1.000
_cell.angle_alpha   90.00
_cell.angle_beta   90.00
_cell.angle_gamma   90.00
#
_symmetry.space_group_name_H-M   'P 1'
#
loop_
_entity.id
_entity.type
_entity.pdbx_description
1 polymer ?
#
loop_
_entity_poly.entity_id
_entity_poly.type
_entity_poly.pdbx_seq_one_letter_code
_entity_poly.pdbx_strand_id
1 'polypeptide(L)'
;MAGSVGTLAAASLAAIGTANAPEAHAASGSAVVPDGSVIKSGDSRYMDLMTGNNQRFVSNPDYVRLITSTKDAEAAVREAVRTGKKVSVRSGGHCFADFVCNPSVQVILDVSPMNAVYYDKKMGAFAVEPGARLMNVYETLYKNWGVTVPGGICYSVGAGGHIAGGGYGLLSRSHGLVVDHLYAVEVVTVDARRRVRTVTATRDDKGELGDLWWAHTGGGGGNWGIVTKYWFRSPGAQGKNPSEQLVKAPSTVLVSAISLPWDQLDETSFRRLMTNFGAWHEKYRQPGTPESHLSSLFNVSSKAHGSLGMFTQIDAASPDAKGVMERYVAAVLDGVAITAEPVEKPNGEIPAMPEFFKTREIPWLQATRLVGTDNPVITNPTSRGAHKSAYLNQKFTDDQIAVLYRQMTRPDFTNPNTMLVLFSFGGQVNAVAQDATANAQRQSAFKFCLQTFWPEAADDDFYLRWERETYEGMFKNTGGVPVPGDQLDGCYINYPDVDVANSDHNSSGVGWQTLYFKGNYPRLQRAKASWDPTNYFTHSLGIELPTGSAS
;
A
#
# COMPACT_ATOMS: atom_id res chain seq x y z
N MET A 1 -60.37 -25.50 34.26
CA MET A 1 -59.56 -26.67 34.59
C MET A 1 -58.12 -26.25 34.48
N ALA A 2 -57.56 -25.86 35.55
CA ALA A 2 -56.49 -26.47 36.33
C ALA A 2 -55.28 -26.76 35.41
N GLY A 3 -54.16 -26.12 35.48
CA GLY A 3 -53.31 -25.64 36.55
C GLY A 3 -51.96 -26.29 36.37
N SER A 4 -50.90 -25.62 36.45
CA SER A 4 -49.82 -25.94 37.39
C SER A 4 -48.63 -25.01 37.18
N VAL A 5 -48.32 -24.36 38.26
CA VAL A 5 -47.17 -23.48 38.50
C VAL A 5 -45.96 -24.38 38.80
N GLY A 6 -44.86 -24.15 38.08
CA GLY A 6 -43.57 -24.79 38.39
C GLY A 6 -42.59 -23.76 38.96
N THR A 7 -42.22 -23.99 40.18
CA THR A 7 -41.31 -23.19 41.04
C THR A 7 -39.89 -23.14 40.51
N LEU A 8 -39.33 -21.94 40.46
CA LEU A 8 -37.88 -21.66 40.26
C LEU A 8 -37.12 -21.88 41.58
N ALA A 9 -36.15 -22.76 41.52
CA ALA A 9 -35.17 -22.94 42.59
C ALA A 9 -33.98 -21.98 42.39
N ALA A 10 -33.69 -21.19 43.40
CA ALA A 10 -32.50 -20.34 43.48
C ALA A 10 -31.27 -21.24 43.73
N ALA A 11 -30.27 -21.12 42.88
CA ALA A 11 -28.95 -21.73 43.10
C ALA A 11 -27.91 -20.62 43.45
N SER A 12 -27.23 -20.84 44.53
CA SER A 12 -26.23 -20.03 45.19
C SER A 12 -25.01 -19.69 44.33
N LEU A 13 -24.55 -18.43 44.40
CA LEU A 13 -23.24 -18.02 43.93
C LEU A 13 -22.14 -18.69 44.79
N ALA A 14 -21.35 -19.53 44.16
CA ALA A 14 -20.07 -19.97 44.69
C ALA A 14 -18.94 -19.11 44.09
N ALA A 15 -18.06 -18.63 44.94
CA ALA A 15 -16.87 -17.82 44.58
C ALA A 15 -15.97 -18.60 43.62
N ILE A 16 -15.74 -18.04 42.45
CA ILE A 16 -14.76 -18.56 41.48
C ILE A 16 -13.44 -17.89 41.78
N GLY A 17 -12.48 -18.69 42.24
CA GLY A 17 -11.11 -18.29 42.45
C GLY A 17 -10.45 -17.79 41.17
N THR A 18 -9.51 -16.85 41.31
CA THR A 18 -8.65 -16.34 40.25
C THR A 18 -7.84 -17.49 39.64
N ALA A 19 -8.37 -18.11 38.59
CA ALA A 19 -7.60 -18.97 37.72
C ALA A 19 -6.81 -18.09 36.76
N ASN A 20 -5.49 -18.19 36.78
CA ASN A 20 -4.61 -17.63 35.76
C ASN A 20 -5.13 -18.07 34.39
N ALA A 21 -5.47 -17.09 33.54
CA ALA A 21 -5.81 -17.36 32.17
C ALA A 21 -4.61 -18.06 31.48
N PRO A 22 -4.80 -19.16 30.77
CA PRO A 22 -3.74 -19.79 30.01
C PRO A 22 -3.23 -18.81 28.96
N GLU A 23 -1.91 -18.71 28.82
CA GLU A 23 -1.28 -17.98 27.75
C GLU A 23 -1.85 -18.50 26.42
N ALA A 24 -2.68 -17.68 25.78
CA ALA A 24 -3.16 -17.97 24.44
C ALA A 24 -1.95 -17.86 23.48
N HIS A 25 -1.22 -18.94 23.31
CA HIS A 25 -0.53 -19.15 22.05
C HIS A 25 -1.61 -19.24 20.99
N ALA A 26 -1.79 -18.15 20.23
CA ALA A 26 -2.50 -18.22 18.97
C ALA A 26 -1.70 -19.16 18.07
N ALA A 27 -2.02 -20.43 18.11
CA ALA A 27 -1.69 -21.37 17.07
C ALA A 27 -2.49 -20.90 15.84
N SER A 28 -1.91 -19.96 15.08
CA SER A 28 -2.24 -19.85 13.67
C SER A 28 -1.88 -21.22 13.10
N GLY A 29 -2.89 -22.02 12.76
CA GLY A 29 -2.68 -23.26 12.04
C GLY A 29 -2.15 -22.95 10.66
N SER A 30 -0.87 -22.56 10.58
CA SER A 30 -0.16 -22.59 9.32
C SER A 30 -0.10 -24.05 8.92
N ALA A 31 -0.69 -24.38 7.77
CA ALA A 31 -0.46 -25.66 7.14
C ALA A 31 1.06 -25.92 7.18
N VAL A 32 1.45 -27.07 7.73
CA VAL A 32 2.89 -27.45 7.79
C VAL A 32 3.35 -27.59 6.34
N VAL A 33 3.89 -26.50 5.81
CA VAL A 33 4.61 -26.56 4.54
C VAL A 33 5.86 -27.38 4.82
N PRO A 34 6.14 -28.46 4.09
CA PRO A 34 7.35 -29.23 4.27
C PRO A 34 8.56 -28.31 4.15
N ASP A 35 9.52 -28.46 5.05
CA ASP A 35 10.69 -27.60 5.17
C ASP A 35 11.33 -27.39 3.78
N GLY A 36 11.33 -26.15 3.26
CA GLY A 36 11.95 -25.79 1.99
C GLY A 36 11.31 -26.37 0.73
N SER A 37 9.97 -26.46 0.64
CA SER A 37 9.30 -26.94 -0.59
C SER A 37 9.79 -26.20 -1.83
N VAL A 38 10.44 -26.92 -2.73
CA VAL A 38 10.96 -26.45 -4.01
C VAL A 38 10.01 -26.90 -5.12
N ILE A 39 9.39 -25.94 -5.81
CA ILE A 39 8.41 -26.16 -6.86
C ILE A 39 9.07 -25.85 -8.19
N LYS A 40 9.11 -26.83 -9.09
CA LYS A 40 9.75 -26.72 -10.41
C LYS A 40 8.72 -26.85 -11.53
N SER A 41 9.12 -26.52 -12.74
CA SER A 41 8.33 -26.80 -13.94
C SER A 41 7.91 -28.27 -13.98
N GLY A 42 6.62 -28.52 -14.24
CA GLY A 42 6.01 -29.85 -14.16
C GLY A 42 5.25 -30.14 -12.85
N ASP A 43 5.48 -29.36 -11.78
CA ASP A 43 4.62 -29.37 -10.60
C ASP A 43 3.33 -28.56 -10.88
N SER A 44 2.17 -29.10 -10.50
CA SER A 44 0.87 -28.44 -10.74
C SER A 44 0.76 -27.04 -10.11
N ARG A 45 1.53 -26.75 -9.06
CA ARG A 45 1.56 -25.46 -8.36
C ARG A 45 2.45 -24.41 -9.06
N TYR A 46 3.30 -24.84 -10.00
CA TYR A 46 4.32 -23.97 -10.57
C TYR A 46 3.73 -22.75 -11.29
N MET A 47 2.68 -22.95 -12.08
CA MET A 47 2.03 -21.88 -12.85
C MET A 47 1.46 -20.78 -11.95
N ASP A 48 0.87 -21.14 -10.82
CA ASP A 48 0.32 -20.18 -9.84
C ASP A 48 1.41 -19.39 -9.11
N LEU A 49 2.59 -20.01 -8.91
CA LEU A 49 3.65 -19.45 -8.09
C LEU A 49 4.71 -18.65 -8.87
N MET A 50 4.79 -18.82 -10.18
CA MET A 50 5.71 -18.08 -11.03
C MET A 50 5.18 -16.72 -11.50
N THR A 51 3.93 -16.38 -11.18
CA THR A 51 3.25 -15.15 -11.58
C THR A 51 2.82 -14.31 -10.37
N GLY A 52 2.53 -13.03 -10.60
CA GLY A 52 1.83 -12.15 -9.66
C GLY A 52 0.42 -11.81 -10.16
N ASN A 53 -0.21 -10.79 -9.55
CA ASN A 53 -1.54 -10.33 -9.99
C ASN A 53 -1.50 -9.69 -11.40
N ASN A 54 -0.37 -9.07 -11.79
CA ASN A 54 -0.25 -8.41 -13.08
C ASN A 54 0.33 -9.37 -14.13
N GLN A 55 -0.51 -9.89 -15.01
CA GLN A 55 -0.13 -10.87 -16.03
C GLN A 55 0.69 -10.29 -17.20
N ARG A 56 1.01 -9.02 -17.20
CA ARG A 56 2.06 -8.47 -18.09
C ARG A 56 3.45 -8.98 -17.73
N PHE A 57 3.67 -9.33 -16.47
CA PHE A 57 4.95 -9.75 -15.94
C PHE A 57 4.90 -11.21 -15.54
N VAL A 58 5.41 -12.05 -16.41
CA VAL A 58 5.49 -13.51 -16.21
C VAL A 58 6.96 -13.90 -16.19
N SER A 59 7.36 -14.64 -15.16
CA SER A 59 8.69 -15.23 -15.05
C SER A 59 8.69 -16.69 -15.50
N ASN A 60 9.89 -17.25 -15.66
CA ASN A 60 10.07 -18.69 -15.89
C ASN A 60 11.26 -19.18 -15.05
N PRO A 61 11.14 -19.13 -13.71
CA PRO A 61 12.24 -19.47 -12.82
C PRO A 61 12.59 -20.96 -12.87
N ASP A 62 13.84 -21.30 -12.60
CA ASP A 62 14.25 -22.69 -12.44
C ASP A 62 13.44 -23.40 -11.35
N TYR A 63 13.07 -22.63 -10.32
CA TYR A 63 12.15 -23.07 -9.26
C TYR A 63 11.62 -21.89 -8.43
N VAL A 64 10.49 -22.15 -7.78
CA VAL A 64 9.96 -21.32 -6.68
C VAL A 64 10.22 -22.07 -5.38
N ARG A 65 10.75 -21.38 -4.36
CA ARG A 65 10.95 -21.96 -3.03
C ARG A 65 10.06 -21.28 -2.01
N LEU A 66 9.22 -22.07 -1.34
CA LEU A 66 8.38 -21.61 -0.23
C LEU A 66 9.26 -21.46 1.02
N ILE A 67 9.27 -20.25 1.59
CA ILE A 67 10.09 -19.90 2.75
C ILE A 67 9.21 -19.88 3.99
N THR A 68 9.57 -20.68 5.00
CA THR A 68 8.76 -20.90 6.20
C THR A 68 9.38 -20.30 7.47
N SER A 69 10.65 -19.89 7.41
CA SER A 69 11.37 -19.34 8.55
C SER A 69 12.58 -18.51 8.10
N THR A 70 13.11 -17.69 9.00
CA THR A 70 14.37 -16.95 8.79
C THR A 70 15.53 -17.90 8.44
N LYS A 71 15.61 -19.05 9.12
CA LYS A 71 16.65 -20.06 8.85
C LYS A 71 16.51 -20.65 7.44
N ASP A 72 15.28 -20.88 6.99
CA ASP A 72 15.03 -21.36 5.63
C ASP A 72 15.37 -20.27 4.59
N ALA A 73 15.05 -19.01 4.86
CA ALA A 73 15.45 -17.88 4.01
C ALA A 73 16.98 -17.79 3.87
N GLU A 74 17.73 -17.92 4.99
CA GLU A 74 19.21 -17.98 4.95
C GLU A 74 19.72 -19.13 4.09
N ALA A 75 19.16 -20.32 4.25
CA ALA A 75 19.56 -21.50 3.49
C ALA A 75 19.28 -21.33 1.99
N ALA A 76 18.12 -20.77 1.64
CA ALA A 76 17.71 -20.51 0.27
C ALA A 76 18.63 -19.48 -0.42
N VAL A 77 18.91 -18.35 0.26
CA VAL A 77 19.84 -17.33 -0.26
C VAL A 77 21.24 -17.88 -0.41
N ARG A 78 21.73 -18.66 0.57
CA ARG A 78 23.06 -19.29 0.52
C ARG A 78 23.19 -20.23 -0.67
N GLU A 79 22.17 -21.02 -0.95
CA GLU A 79 22.14 -21.90 -2.12
C GLU A 79 22.14 -21.09 -3.43
N ALA A 80 21.31 -20.07 -3.54
CA ALA A 80 21.22 -19.23 -4.72
C ALA A 80 22.55 -18.48 -4.99
N VAL A 81 23.16 -17.91 -3.94
CA VAL A 81 24.49 -17.28 -4.02
C VAL A 81 25.56 -18.27 -4.48
N ARG A 82 25.59 -19.49 -3.90
CA ARG A 82 26.56 -20.54 -4.25
C ARG A 82 26.41 -20.99 -5.70
N THR A 83 25.19 -21.03 -6.22
CA THR A 83 24.89 -21.47 -7.60
C THR A 83 24.84 -20.31 -8.60
N GLY A 84 25.10 -19.08 -8.17
CA GLY A 84 25.11 -17.88 -9.03
C GLY A 84 23.75 -17.50 -9.58
N LYS A 85 22.66 -17.88 -8.93
CA LYS A 85 21.29 -17.63 -9.40
C LYS A 85 20.78 -16.27 -8.98
N LYS A 86 20.11 -15.57 -9.89
CA LYS A 86 19.38 -14.34 -9.59
C LYS A 86 18.07 -14.67 -8.87
N VAL A 87 17.83 -14.00 -7.74
CA VAL A 87 16.63 -14.21 -6.92
C VAL A 87 15.70 -13.01 -6.98
N SER A 88 14.41 -13.26 -6.77
CA SER A 88 13.43 -12.25 -6.36
C SER A 88 12.65 -12.74 -5.14
N VAL A 89 11.94 -11.82 -4.46
CA VAL A 89 11.16 -12.13 -3.27
C VAL A 89 9.69 -11.82 -3.53
N ARG A 90 8.84 -12.83 -3.34
CA ARG A 90 7.39 -12.71 -3.46
C ARG A 90 6.74 -12.77 -2.07
N SER A 91 5.94 -11.77 -1.72
CA SER A 91 5.08 -11.75 -0.55
C SER A 91 3.62 -12.01 -0.98
N GLY A 92 2.78 -10.99 -1.14
CA GLY A 92 1.39 -11.12 -1.56
C GLY A 92 1.16 -11.18 -3.09
N GLY A 93 2.19 -11.03 -3.92
CA GLY A 93 2.06 -11.06 -5.38
C GLY A 93 1.48 -9.81 -6.03
N HIS A 94 1.38 -8.69 -5.31
CA HIS A 94 0.76 -7.43 -5.77
C HIS A 94 1.73 -6.43 -6.42
N CYS A 95 2.92 -6.84 -6.83
CA CYS A 95 3.84 -5.94 -7.52
C CYS A 95 3.27 -5.52 -8.88
N PHE A 96 3.20 -4.22 -9.14
CA PHE A 96 2.65 -3.68 -10.39
C PHE A 96 3.65 -3.69 -11.54
N ALA A 97 4.95 -3.82 -11.26
CA ALA A 97 6.02 -3.94 -12.24
C ALA A 97 6.70 -5.32 -12.20
N ASP A 98 7.78 -5.46 -12.93
CA ASP A 98 8.55 -6.69 -13.13
C ASP A 98 9.51 -7.07 -11.98
N PHE A 99 9.44 -6.41 -10.83
CA PHE A 99 10.42 -6.59 -9.74
C PHE A 99 10.49 -8.03 -9.24
N VAL A 100 9.37 -8.73 -9.22
CA VAL A 100 9.27 -10.11 -8.75
C VAL A 100 9.25 -11.10 -9.90
N CYS A 101 8.36 -10.86 -10.88
CA CYS A 101 8.14 -11.73 -12.03
C CYS A 101 8.81 -11.12 -13.26
N ASN A 102 10.07 -11.45 -13.48
CA ASN A 102 10.89 -10.97 -14.59
C ASN A 102 11.57 -12.18 -15.26
N PRO A 103 11.68 -12.22 -16.59
CA PRO A 103 12.35 -13.34 -17.30
C PRO A 103 13.79 -13.60 -16.86
N SER A 104 14.49 -12.62 -16.30
CA SER A 104 15.87 -12.79 -15.80
C SER A 104 15.93 -13.43 -14.41
N VAL A 105 14.82 -13.55 -13.68
CA VAL A 105 14.76 -14.16 -12.35
C VAL A 105 14.81 -15.68 -12.50
N GLN A 106 15.78 -16.31 -11.82
CA GLN A 106 15.98 -17.75 -11.84
C GLN A 106 15.38 -18.47 -10.63
N VAL A 107 15.18 -17.74 -9.53
CA VAL A 107 14.57 -18.27 -8.30
C VAL A 107 13.63 -17.25 -7.70
N ILE A 108 12.38 -17.66 -7.47
CA ILE A 108 11.44 -16.87 -6.66
C ILE A 108 11.46 -17.44 -5.24
N LEU A 109 11.77 -16.61 -4.26
CA LEU A 109 11.65 -16.92 -2.84
C LEU A 109 10.29 -16.41 -2.36
N ASP A 110 9.35 -17.33 -2.17
CA ASP A 110 7.98 -16.99 -1.76
C ASP A 110 7.88 -17.03 -0.23
N VAL A 111 7.76 -15.87 0.39
CA VAL A 111 7.65 -15.70 1.84
C VAL A 111 6.21 -15.70 2.34
N SER A 112 5.22 -15.99 1.50
CA SER A 112 3.81 -16.03 1.90
C SER A 112 3.49 -16.98 3.06
N PRO A 113 4.24 -18.09 3.28
CA PRO A 113 4.03 -18.93 4.46
C PRO A 113 4.49 -18.28 5.77
N MET A 114 5.36 -17.27 5.74
CA MET A 114 5.78 -16.50 6.92
C MET A 114 4.74 -15.39 7.18
N ASN A 115 3.64 -15.72 7.87
CA ASN A 115 2.48 -14.85 7.97
C ASN A 115 2.01 -14.57 9.41
N ALA A 116 2.84 -14.85 10.40
CA ALA A 116 2.51 -14.63 11.80
C ALA A 116 2.46 -13.14 12.15
N VAL A 117 1.50 -12.80 13.06
CA VAL A 117 1.36 -11.47 13.66
C VAL A 117 1.18 -11.67 15.17
N TYR A 118 2.10 -11.12 15.98
CA TYR A 118 2.08 -11.33 17.44
C TYR A 118 2.82 -10.22 18.17
N TYR A 119 2.60 -10.14 19.50
CA TYR A 119 3.39 -9.24 20.34
C TYR A 119 4.67 -9.93 20.83
N ASP A 120 5.82 -9.39 20.45
CA ASP A 120 7.13 -9.86 20.88
C ASP A 120 7.53 -9.16 22.20
N LYS A 121 7.40 -9.89 23.31
CA LYS A 121 7.71 -9.36 24.65
C LYS A 121 9.19 -8.93 24.79
N LYS A 122 10.13 -9.59 24.06
CA LYS A 122 11.55 -9.27 24.11
C LYS A 122 11.84 -7.94 23.40
N MET A 123 11.21 -7.70 22.28
CA MET A 123 11.32 -6.45 21.51
C MET A 123 10.43 -5.34 22.07
N GLY A 124 9.43 -5.66 22.88
CA GLY A 124 8.41 -4.70 23.33
C GLY A 124 7.63 -4.10 22.14
N ALA A 125 7.39 -4.88 21.11
CA ALA A 125 6.83 -4.43 19.85
C ALA A 125 6.01 -5.54 19.18
N PHE A 126 5.15 -5.18 18.21
CA PHE A 126 4.38 -6.13 17.44
C PHE A 126 5.18 -6.65 16.26
N ALA A 127 5.41 -7.95 16.22
CA ALA A 127 6.05 -8.63 15.12
C ALA A 127 5.03 -8.94 14.02
N VAL A 128 5.40 -8.64 12.77
CA VAL A 128 4.65 -8.96 11.55
C VAL A 128 5.61 -9.62 10.57
N GLU A 129 5.32 -10.85 10.19
CA GLU A 129 6.08 -11.55 9.17
C GLU A 129 5.69 -11.08 7.76
N PRO A 130 6.60 -11.11 6.78
CA PRO A 130 6.43 -10.44 5.49
C PRO A 130 5.32 -11.03 4.61
N GLY A 131 4.95 -12.29 4.82
CA GLY A 131 3.86 -12.97 4.12
C GLY A 131 2.47 -12.68 4.71
N ALA A 132 2.37 -12.03 5.88
CA ALA A 132 1.10 -11.66 6.47
C ALA A 132 0.32 -10.75 5.50
N ARG A 133 -0.94 -11.06 5.26
CA ARG A 133 -1.83 -10.19 4.48
C ARG A 133 -2.35 -9.05 5.35
N LEU A 134 -2.58 -7.89 4.77
CA LEU A 134 -2.98 -6.69 5.54
C LEU A 134 -4.21 -6.94 6.40
N MET A 135 -5.21 -7.68 5.91
CA MET A 135 -6.38 -8.00 6.73
C MET A 135 -6.03 -8.82 7.97
N ASN A 136 -5.14 -9.81 7.83
CA ASN A 136 -4.66 -10.59 8.98
C ASN A 136 -3.95 -9.68 10.00
N VAL A 137 -3.16 -8.72 9.54
CA VAL A 137 -2.50 -7.73 10.40
C VAL A 137 -3.54 -6.91 11.18
N TYR A 138 -4.54 -6.33 10.48
CA TYR A 138 -5.58 -5.50 11.13
C TYR A 138 -6.42 -6.30 12.12
N GLU A 139 -6.92 -7.46 11.72
CA GLU A 139 -7.75 -8.30 12.58
C GLU A 139 -7.00 -8.76 13.83
N THR A 140 -5.75 -9.21 13.68
CA THR A 140 -4.95 -9.70 14.80
C THR A 140 -4.63 -8.58 15.78
N LEU A 141 -4.17 -7.43 15.29
CA LEU A 141 -3.85 -6.28 16.14
C LEU A 141 -5.08 -5.72 16.85
N TYR A 142 -6.18 -5.56 16.11
CA TYR A 142 -7.42 -4.98 16.65
C TYR A 142 -8.10 -5.91 17.66
N LYS A 143 -8.32 -7.18 17.28
CA LYS A 143 -9.08 -8.12 18.12
C LYS A 143 -8.38 -8.43 19.45
N ASN A 144 -7.05 -8.49 19.44
CA ASN A 144 -6.30 -8.87 20.63
C ASN A 144 -5.90 -7.68 21.51
N TRP A 145 -5.69 -6.49 20.92
CA TRP A 145 -5.11 -5.36 21.66
C TRP A 145 -5.76 -4.00 21.38
N GLY A 146 -6.74 -3.90 20.50
CA GLY A 146 -7.43 -2.65 20.15
C GLY A 146 -6.53 -1.63 19.44
N VAL A 147 -5.45 -2.08 18.80
CA VAL A 147 -4.49 -1.23 18.09
C VAL A 147 -4.45 -1.59 16.60
N THR A 148 -3.81 -0.73 15.80
CA THR A 148 -3.63 -0.98 14.36
C THR A 148 -2.38 -0.29 13.82
N VAL A 149 -2.14 -0.46 12.52
CA VAL A 149 -1.21 0.34 11.71
C VAL A 149 -2.00 1.05 10.59
N PRO A 150 -1.62 2.24 10.14
CA PRO A 150 -2.34 3.01 9.12
C PRO A 150 -2.07 2.50 7.70
N GLY A 151 -2.26 1.19 7.47
CA GLY A 151 -1.95 0.52 6.21
C GLY A 151 -3.07 0.56 5.19
N GLY A 152 -2.81 -0.03 4.02
CA GLY A 152 -3.64 0.03 2.82
C GLY A 152 -4.95 -0.74 2.92
N ILE A 153 -5.84 -0.48 1.97
CA ILE A 153 -7.20 -1.00 1.94
C ILE A 153 -7.33 -2.38 1.27
N CYS A 154 -6.37 -2.80 0.44
CA CYS A 154 -6.43 -4.11 -0.23
C CYS A 154 -6.02 -5.24 0.72
N TYR A 155 -6.93 -6.15 1.02
CA TYR A 155 -6.74 -7.24 2.01
C TYR A 155 -5.67 -8.24 1.65
N SER A 156 -5.58 -8.60 0.37
CA SER A 156 -4.67 -9.63 -0.14
C SER A 156 -3.24 -9.14 -0.31
N VAL A 157 -2.99 -7.83 -0.16
CA VAL A 157 -1.64 -7.27 -0.23
C VAL A 157 -0.79 -7.82 0.92
N GLY A 158 0.39 -8.33 0.59
CA GLY A 158 1.34 -8.83 1.58
C GLY A 158 2.09 -7.70 2.28
N ALA A 159 2.28 -7.85 3.59
CA ALA A 159 2.96 -6.88 4.44
C ALA A 159 4.38 -6.56 3.94
N GLY A 160 5.11 -7.55 3.39
CA GLY A 160 6.51 -7.38 2.97
C GLY A 160 6.71 -6.25 1.99
N GLY A 161 6.01 -6.26 0.86
CA GLY A 161 6.12 -5.20 -0.15
C GLY A 161 5.46 -3.90 0.30
N HIS A 162 4.32 -3.98 0.97
CA HIS A 162 3.57 -2.82 1.43
C HIS A 162 4.38 -1.94 2.39
N ILE A 163 4.99 -2.55 3.40
CA ILE A 163 5.80 -1.85 4.40
C ILE A 163 7.06 -1.28 3.77
N ALA A 164 7.78 -2.09 2.97
CA ALA A 164 9.07 -1.68 2.40
C ALA A 164 8.99 -0.38 1.57
N GLY A 165 7.86 -0.08 0.92
CA GLY A 165 7.65 1.15 0.17
C GLY A 165 6.98 2.29 0.96
N GLY A 166 6.71 2.11 2.26
CA GLY A 166 6.13 3.15 3.12
C GLY A 166 4.79 2.73 3.74
N GLY A 167 3.84 2.25 2.96
CA GLY A 167 2.52 1.82 3.41
C GLY A 167 1.62 2.96 3.86
N TYR A 168 0.46 3.11 3.23
CA TYR A 168 -0.53 4.14 3.56
C TYR A 168 -1.96 3.59 3.40
N GLY A 169 -2.91 4.24 4.04
CA GLY A 169 -4.34 3.91 3.95
C GLY A 169 -5.23 5.00 4.54
N LEU A 170 -6.50 4.64 4.81
CA LEU A 170 -7.54 5.58 5.27
C LEU A 170 -7.27 6.18 6.67
N LEU A 171 -6.35 5.63 7.43
CA LEU A 171 -5.95 6.17 8.73
C LEU A 171 -4.68 7.02 8.67
N SER A 172 -4.05 7.17 7.49
CA SER A 172 -2.74 7.84 7.38
C SER A 172 -2.80 9.33 7.69
N ARG A 173 -3.89 10.01 7.36
CA ARG A 173 -4.04 11.43 7.69
C ARG A 173 -4.11 11.68 9.19
N SER A 174 -4.61 10.72 9.96
CA SER A 174 -4.70 10.78 11.42
C SER A 174 -3.43 10.27 12.12
N HIS A 175 -2.69 9.33 11.51
CA HIS A 175 -1.65 8.57 12.21
C HIS A 175 -0.30 8.48 11.49
N GLY A 176 -0.12 9.07 10.31
CA GLY A 176 1.10 8.94 9.50
C GLY A 176 1.11 7.68 8.64
N LEU A 177 2.28 7.31 8.13
CA LEU A 177 2.49 6.12 7.31
C LEU A 177 2.74 4.89 8.20
N VAL A 178 2.60 3.70 7.64
CA VAL A 178 2.94 2.44 8.34
C VAL A 178 4.37 2.47 8.86
N VAL A 179 5.31 2.95 8.04
CA VAL A 179 6.73 3.01 8.40
C VAL A 179 7.07 4.02 9.49
N ASP A 180 6.20 4.98 9.79
CA ASP A 180 6.38 5.91 10.91
C ASP A 180 6.29 5.18 12.25
N HIS A 181 5.65 4.00 12.26
CA HIS A 181 5.52 3.10 13.41
C HIS A 181 6.50 1.92 13.36
N LEU A 182 7.32 1.79 12.32
CA LEU A 182 8.32 0.72 12.20
C LEU A 182 9.41 0.92 13.26
N TYR A 183 9.60 -0.08 14.12
CA TYR A 183 10.62 -0.07 15.17
C TYR A 183 11.88 -0.83 14.77
N ALA A 184 11.71 -2.01 14.19
CA ALA A 184 12.84 -2.84 13.79
C ALA A 184 12.52 -3.69 12.55
N VAL A 185 13.57 -4.15 11.90
CA VAL A 185 13.50 -5.07 10.75
C VAL A 185 14.56 -6.17 10.90
N GLU A 186 14.19 -7.42 10.57
CA GLU A 186 15.11 -8.55 10.44
C GLU A 186 15.32 -8.85 8.97
N VAL A 187 16.59 -8.88 8.52
CA VAL A 187 16.95 -8.99 7.10
C VAL A 187 18.02 -10.04 6.90
N VAL A 188 17.84 -10.93 5.95
CA VAL A 188 18.88 -11.85 5.44
C VAL A 188 19.64 -11.14 4.35
N THR A 189 20.93 -10.85 4.58
CA THR A 189 21.81 -10.05 3.71
C THR A 189 22.95 -10.88 3.13
N VAL A 190 23.61 -10.34 2.09
CA VAL A 190 24.79 -10.95 1.43
C VAL A 190 25.95 -9.95 1.48
N ASP A 191 27.03 -10.29 2.16
CA ASP A 191 28.19 -9.40 2.30
C ASP A 191 29.15 -9.44 1.07
N ALA A 192 30.17 -8.58 1.07
CA ALA A 192 31.16 -8.50 0.01
C ALA A 192 31.93 -9.83 -0.25
N ARG A 193 31.98 -10.74 0.72
CA ARG A 193 32.54 -12.07 0.57
C ARG A 193 31.52 -13.14 0.19
N ARG A 194 30.31 -12.69 -0.21
CA ARG A 194 29.15 -13.54 -0.56
C ARG A 194 28.71 -14.46 0.61
N ARG A 195 28.93 -14.04 1.85
CA ARG A 195 28.45 -14.75 3.04
C ARG A 195 27.05 -14.24 3.38
N VAL A 196 26.17 -15.18 3.64
CA VAL A 196 24.77 -14.91 4.03
C VAL A 196 24.66 -14.84 5.54
N ARG A 197 24.01 -13.79 6.05
CA ARG A 197 23.78 -13.60 7.48
C ARG A 197 22.44 -12.90 7.72
N THR A 198 21.83 -13.19 8.86
CA THR A 198 20.66 -12.45 9.36
C THR A 198 21.11 -11.31 10.26
N VAL A 199 20.51 -10.15 10.06
CA VAL A 199 20.78 -8.93 10.82
C VAL A 199 19.45 -8.34 11.28
N THR A 200 19.39 -7.88 12.54
CA THR A 200 18.28 -7.07 13.05
C THR A 200 18.75 -5.64 13.20
N ALA A 201 18.03 -4.70 12.60
CA ALA A 201 18.26 -3.27 12.70
C ALA A 201 17.05 -2.58 13.30
N THR A 202 17.30 -1.61 14.20
CA THR A 202 16.24 -0.93 14.96
C THR A 202 16.29 0.58 14.72
N ARG A 203 15.20 1.28 15.05
CA ARG A 203 15.11 2.75 15.03
C ARG A 203 16.19 3.42 15.91
N ASP A 204 16.62 2.74 16.95
CA ASP A 204 17.56 3.29 17.94
C ASP A 204 19.03 3.10 17.50
N ASP A 205 19.29 2.26 16.49
CA ASP A 205 20.63 2.03 15.96
C ASP A 205 21.17 3.25 15.19
N LYS A 206 22.52 3.32 15.15
CA LYS A 206 23.27 4.36 14.41
C LYS A 206 24.21 3.70 13.38
N GLY A 207 24.81 4.54 12.52
CA GLY A 207 25.72 4.08 11.48
C GLY A 207 25.03 3.13 10.50
N GLU A 208 25.75 2.09 10.07
CA GLU A 208 25.26 1.16 9.03
C GLU A 208 23.95 0.44 9.42
N LEU A 209 23.80 0.02 10.68
CA LEU A 209 22.55 -0.58 11.16
C LEU A 209 21.39 0.42 11.13
N GLY A 210 21.64 1.65 11.58
CA GLY A 210 20.64 2.72 11.49
C GLY A 210 20.25 3.06 10.05
N ASP A 211 21.20 3.01 9.11
CA ASP A 211 20.93 3.20 7.68
C ASP A 211 20.16 2.00 7.08
N LEU A 212 20.41 0.77 7.55
CA LEU A 212 19.64 -0.40 7.13
C LEU A 212 18.17 -0.30 7.58
N TRP A 213 17.94 0.01 8.87
CA TRP A 213 16.57 0.24 9.35
C TRP A 213 15.88 1.34 8.56
N TRP A 214 16.54 2.49 8.42
CA TRP A 214 16.00 3.65 7.70
C TRP A 214 15.67 3.31 6.24
N ALA A 215 16.53 2.57 5.54
CA ALA A 215 16.30 2.15 4.17
C ALA A 215 14.99 1.33 4.01
N HIS A 216 14.62 0.54 5.04
CA HIS A 216 13.37 -0.21 5.04
C HIS A 216 12.13 0.63 5.44
N THR A 217 12.28 1.94 5.67
CA THR A 217 11.19 2.86 5.96
C THR A 217 10.64 3.57 4.71
N GLY A 218 10.63 2.90 3.55
CA GLY A 218 10.09 3.43 2.31
C GLY A 218 11.02 3.41 1.11
N GLY A 219 12.22 2.80 1.23
CA GLY A 219 13.19 2.70 0.13
C GLY A 219 12.84 1.62 -0.92
N GLY A 220 11.71 0.93 -0.77
CA GLY A 220 11.29 -0.16 -1.65
C GLY A 220 11.83 -1.53 -1.24
N GLY A 221 11.14 -2.60 -1.64
CA GLY A 221 11.54 -3.98 -1.37
C GLY A 221 12.60 -4.50 -2.34
N GLY A 222 13.30 -5.59 -1.95
CA GLY A 222 14.20 -6.31 -2.84
C GLY A 222 15.55 -5.64 -3.12
N ASN A 223 16.00 -4.72 -2.24
CA ASN A 223 17.22 -3.93 -2.47
C ASN A 223 18.41 -4.33 -1.59
N TRP A 224 18.19 -4.71 -0.33
CA TRP A 224 19.26 -4.93 0.65
C TRP A 224 19.31 -6.36 1.20
N GLY A 225 18.33 -7.18 0.85
CA GLY A 225 18.18 -8.53 1.37
C GLY A 225 16.73 -8.98 1.40
N ILE A 226 16.50 -10.08 2.10
CA ILE A 226 15.16 -10.64 2.31
C ILE A 226 14.70 -10.32 3.72
N VAL A 227 13.63 -9.52 3.82
CA VAL A 227 13.02 -9.25 5.12
C VAL A 227 12.28 -10.50 5.59
N THR A 228 12.56 -10.92 6.81
CA THR A 228 11.90 -12.04 7.48
C THR A 228 11.00 -11.61 8.61
N LYS A 229 11.16 -10.38 9.11
CA LYS A 229 10.29 -9.83 10.15
C LYS A 229 10.35 -8.32 10.22
N TYR A 230 9.22 -7.69 10.48
CA TYR A 230 9.06 -6.30 10.88
C TYR A 230 8.56 -6.22 12.31
N TRP A 231 9.03 -5.25 13.10
CA TRP A 231 8.47 -4.95 14.41
C TRP A 231 7.93 -3.52 14.44
N PHE A 232 6.73 -3.38 14.99
CA PHE A 232 6.01 -2.11 15.07
C PHE A 232 5.86 -1.66 16.52
N ARG A 233 6.26 -0.41 16.76
CA ARG A 233 6.07 0.35 17.99
C ARG A 233 6.07 1.82 17.64
N SER A 234 5.01 2.55 18.01
CA SER A 234 4.89 3.98 17.71
C SER A 234 6.03 4.77 18.38
N PRO A 235 6.51 5.84 17.74
CA PRO A 235 7.45 6.76 18.38
C PRO A 235 6.87 7.28 19.72
N GLY A 236 7.71 7.31 20.75
CA GLY A 236 7.29 7.78 22.08
C GLY A 236 6.44 6.82 22.92
N ALA A 237 6.07 5.64 22.39
CA ALA A 237 5.37 4.62 23.17
C ALA A 237 6.19 4.20 24.39
N GLN A 238 5.54 4.18 25.57
CA GLN A 238 6.16 3.89 26.86
C GLN A 238 5.56 2.63 27.49
N GLY A 239 6.28 2.08 28.48
CA GLY A 239 5.81 0.95 29.27
C GLY A 239 5.87 -0.39 28.52
N LYS A 240 5.13 -1.39 29.06
CA LYS A 240 5.14 -2.78 28.57
C LYS A 240 3.74 -3.28 28.14
N ASN A 241 2.72 -2.41 28.28
CA ASN A 241 1.36 -2.79 27.89
C ASN A 241 1.26 -2.81 26.35
N PRO A 242 0.99 -3.97 25.72
CA PRO A 242 0.89 -4.06 24.26
C PRO A 242 -0.12 -3.07 23.67
N SER A 243 -1.24 -2.86 24.34
CA SER A 243 -2.29 -1.94 23.86
C SER A 243 -1.88 -0.47 23.80
N GLU A 244 -0.69 -0.11 24.31
CA GLU A 244 -0.13 1.25 24.30
C GLU A 244 1.08 1.39 23.36
N GLN A 245 1.47 0.31 22.67
CA GLN A 245 2.66 0.31 21.81
C GLN A 245 2.38 0.77 20.39
N LEU A 246 1.13 0.77 19.94
CA LEU A 246 0.70 1.27 18.63
C LEU A 246 -0.49 2.22 18.75
N VAL A 247 -0.82 2.89 17.66
CA VAL A 247 -2.01 3.74 17.57
C VAL A 247 -3.27 2.93 17.82
N LYS A 248 -4.23 3.54 18.51
CA LYS A 248 -5.53 2.92 18.71
C LYS A 248 -6.30 2.88 17.40
N ALA A 249 -6.91 1.75 17.13
CA ALA A 249 -7.89 1.70 16.05
C ALA A 249 -9.15 2.49 16.47
N PRO A 250 -9.83 3.18 15.54
CA PRO A 250 -11.14 3.77 15.82
C PRO A 250 -12.12 2.72 16.34
N SER A 251 -13.00 3.08 17.27
CA SER A 251 -14.11 2.20 17.66
C SER A 251 -15.14 2.14 16.54
N THR A 252 -15.52 3.30 16.03
CA THR A 252 -16.44 3.49 14.92
C THR A 252 -15.92 4.54 13.95
N VAL A 253 -16.37 4.49 12.71
CA VAL A 253 -16.09 5.48 11.69
C VAL A 253 -17.39 5.95 11.03
N LEU A 254 -17.44 7.22 10.65
CA LEU A 254 -18.44 7.72 9.73
C LEU A 254 -18.00 7.39 8.32
N VAL A 255 -18.91 6.83 7.53
CA VAL A 255 -18.70 6.43 6.13
C VAL A 255 -19.77 7.02 5.25
N SER A 256 -19.37 7.56 4.10
CA SER A 256 -20.25 8.01 3.01
C SER A 256 -19.70 7.51 1.68
N ALA A 257 -20.60 7.13 0.76
CA ALA A 257 -20.25 6.74 -0.59
C ALA A 257 -21.25 7.30 -1.59
N ILE A 258 -20.76 8.00 -2.62
CA ILE A 258 -21.59 8.59 -3.66
C ILE A 258 -21.08 8.22 -5.05
N SER A 259 -22.00 8.08 -5.99
CA SER A 259 -21.77 7.90 -7.42
C SER A 259 -22.10 9.22 -8.13
N LEU A 260 -21.29 9.58 -9.12
CA LEU A 260 -21.43 10.79 -9.92
C LEU A 260 -21.53 10.39 -11.41
N PRO A 261 -22.74 10.39 -12.00
CA PRO A 261 -22.97 9.91 -13.37
C PRO A 261 -22.26 10.75 -14.43
N TRP A 262 -21.62 10.08 -15.41
CA TRP A 262 -20.92 10.75 -16.52
C TRP A 262 -21.86 11.47 -17.49
N ASP A 263 -23.11 11.06 -17.61
CA ASP A 263 -24.09 11.70 -18.49
C ASP A 263 -24.53 13.08 -17.99
N GLN A 264 -24.26 13.40 -16.72
CA GLN A 264 -24.47 14.72 -16.10
C GLN A 264 -23.19 15.58 -16.06
N LEU A 265 -22.04 15.08 -16.54
CA LEU A 265 -20.75 15.78 -16.47
C LEU A 265 -20.29 16.23 -17.85
N ASP A 266 -20.40 17.55 -18.10
CA ASP A 266 -19.64 18.22 -19.16
C ASP A 266 -18.22 18.60 -18.69
N GLU A 267 -17.41 19.14 -19.60
CA GLU A 267 -16.04 19.55 -19.28
C GLU A 267 -15.99 20.62 -18.17
N THR A 268 -16.94 21.55 -18.15
CA THR A 268 -17.00 22.64 -17.17
C THR A 268 -17.28 22.08 -15.76
N SER A 269 -18.29 21.22 -15.64
CA SER A 269 -18.66 20.56 -14.39
C SER A 269 -17.54 19.63 -13.90
N PHE A 270 -16.90 18.87 -14.80
CA PHE A 270 -15.76 18.02 -14.47
C PHE A 270 -14.56 18.85 -13.96
N ARG A 271 -14.23 19.96 -14.65
CA ARG A 271 -13.17 20.88 -14.23
C ARG A 271 -13.45 21.43 -12.83
N ARG A 272 -14.66 21.85 -12.57
CA ARG A 272 -15.07 22.37 -11.26
C ARG A 272 -14.91 21.31 -10.18
N LEU A 273 -15.40 20.09 -10.41
CA LEU A 273 -15.30 18.95 -9.51
C LEU A 273 -13.85 18.64 -9.11
N MET A 274 -12.96 18.51 -10.11
CA MET A 274 -11.54 18.20 -9.89
C MET A 274 -10.81 19.35 -9.16
N THR A 275 -11.15 20.60 -9.49
CA THR A 275 -10.60 21.79 -8.81
C THR A 275 -11.03 21.81 -7.34
N ASN A 276 -12.30 21.54 -7.06
CA ASN A 276 -12.85 21.54 -5.70
C ASN A 276 -12.21 20.45 -4.84
N PHE A 277 -12.08 19.22 -5.38
CA PHE A 277 -11.40 18.12 -4.69
C PHE A 277 -9.97 18.52 -4.31
N GLY A 278 -9.20 19.02 -5.29
CA GLY A 278 -7.81 19.42 -5.05
C GLY A 278 -7.69 20.58 -4.05
N ALA A 279 -8.56 21.60 -4.17
CA ALA A 279 -8.55 22.76 -3.29
C ALA A 279 -8.86 22.42 -1.82
N TRP A 280 -9.80 21.48 -1.57
CA TRP A 280 -10.05 20.97 -0.22
C TRP A 280 -8.79 20.33 0.38
N HIS A 281 -8.17 19.40 -0.34
CA HIS A 281 -7.01 18.67 0.15
C HIS A 281 -5.78 19.57 0.32
N GLU A 282 -5.56 20.52 -0.60
CA GLU A 282 -4.51 21.54 -0.48
C GLU A 282 -4.69 22.39 0.78
N LYS A 283 -5.91 22.88 1.04
CA LYS A 283 -6.22 23.71 2.21
C LYS A 283 -5.97 22.97 3.53
N TYR A 284 -6.32 21.69 3.60
CA TYR A 284 -6.26 20.89 4.81
C TYR A 284 -5.16 19.81 4.78
N ARG A 285 -4.06 20.08 4.06
CA ARG A 285 -2.94 19.13 3.94
C ARG A 285 -2.05 19.05 5.19
N GLN A 286 -2.08 20.08 6.05
CA GLN A 286 -1.29 20.08 7.29
C GLN A 286 -2.09 19.48 8.44
N PRO A 287 -1.43 18.91 9.46
CA PRO A 287 -2.10 18.41 10.65
C PRO A 287 -2.66 19.57 11.50
N GLY A 288 -3.53 19.25 12.45
CA GLY A 288 -3.98 20.19 13.49
C GLY A 288 -5.37 20.79 13.26
N THR A 289 -6.06 20.41 12.20
CA THR A 289 -7.48 20.78 12.00
C THR A 289 -8.36 19.52 11.97
N PRO A 290 -9.66 19.64 12.35
CA PRO A 290 -10.58 18.49 12.24
C PRO A 290 -10.62 17.88 10.84
N GLU A 291 -10.56 18.71 9.79
CA GLU A 291 -10.59 18.29 8.39
C GLU A 291 -9.35 17.45 7.99
N SER A 292 -8.22 17.60 8.71
CA SER A 292 -7.02 16.81 8.44
C SER A 292 -7.16 15.33 8.81
N HIS A 293 -8.24 14.93 9.52
CA HIS A 293 -8.54 13.53 9.84
C HIS A 293 -9.40 12.81 8.80
N LEU A 294 -10.06 13.56 7.90
CA LEU A 294 -10.91 12.98 6.88
C LEU A 294 -10.06 12.32 5.78
N SER A 295 -10.41 11.09 5.42
CA SER A 295 -9.84 10.37 4.27
C SER A 295 -10.88 10.13 3.20
N SER A 296 -10.50 10.37 1.95
CA SER A 296 -11.35 10.14 0.78
C SER A 296 -10.58 9.32 -0.27
N LEU A 297 -11.31 8.41 -0.89
CA LEU A 297 -10.96 7.67 -2.09
C LEU A 297 -11.90 8.12 -3.19
N PHE A 298 -11.38 8.73 -4.24
CA PHE A 298 -12.19 9.23 -5.33
C PHE A 298 -11.73 8.61 -6.65
N ASN A 299 -12.55 7.73 -7.21
CA ASN A 299 -12.30 7.01 -8.45
C ASN A 299 -12.88 7.80 -9.63
N VAL A 300 -12.00 8.44 -10.39
CA VAL A 300 -12.33 9.08 -11.67
C VAL A 300 -12.20 8.02 -12.75
N SER A 301 -13.23 7.19 -12.90
CA SER A 301 -13.29 6.12 -13.89
C SER A 301 -13.51 6.65 -15.30
N SER A 302 -13.12 5.89 -16.33
CA SER A 302 -13.42 6.24 -17.73
C SER A 302 -14.92 6.39 -17.96
N LYS A 303 -15.33 7.15 -18.98
CA LYS A 303 -16.74 7.32 -19.34
C LYS A 303 -17.43 6.00 -19.67
N ALA A 304 -16.68 5.01 -20.14
CA ALA A 304 -17.19 3.66 -20.40
C ALA A 304 -17.71 2.95 -19.15
N HIS A 305 -17.24 3.31 -17.94
CA HIS A 305 -17.76 2.81 -16.68
C HIS A 305 -19.16 3.35 -16.36
N GLY A 306 -19.48 4.57 -16.81
CA GLY A 306 -20.78 5.22 -16.62
C GLY A 306 -20.83 6.22 -15.46
N SER A 307 -19.96 6.12 -14.45
CA SER A 307 -19.94 7.03 -13.31
C SER A 307 -18.56 7.12 -12.66
N LEU A 308 -18.33 8.20 -11.93
CA LEU A 308 -17.27 8.36 -10.95
C LEU A 308 -17.75 7.85 -9.59
N GLY A 309 -16.84 7.46 -8.68
CA GLY A 309 -17.19 7.00 -7.35
C GLY A 309 -16.38 7.69 -6.27
N MET A 310 -17.01 8.18 -5.21
CA MET A 310 -16.30 8.77 -4.08
C MET A 310 -16.71 8.11 -2.77
N PHE A 311 -15.73 7.53 -2.08
CA PHE A 311 -15.84 6.99 -0.74
C PHE A 311 -15.13 7.91 0.24
N THR A 312 -15.74 8.16 1.40
CA THR A 312 -15.20 9.06 2.42
C THR A 312 -15.34 8.43 3.80
N GLN A 313 -14.29 8.53 4.60
CA GLN A 313 -14.24 8.00 5.96
C GLN A 313 -13.58 8.99 6.91
N ILE A 314 -14.10 9.06 8.15
CA ILE A 314 -13.48 9.76 9.27
C ILE A 314 -13.75 8.98 10.56
N ASP A 315 -12.78 8.95 11.49
CA ASP A 315 -13.00 8.43 12.85
C ASP A 315 -14.15 9.21 13.51
N ALA A 316 -15.19 8.51 13.96
CA ALA A 316 -16.37 9.14 14.57
C ALA A 316 -16.03 9.89 15.88
N ALA A 317 -14.92 9.56 16.53
CA ALA A 317 -14.41 10.27 17.71
C ALA A 317 -13.60 11.52 17.36
N SER A 318 -13.30 11.79 16.08
CA SER A 318 -12.61 13.03 15.67
C SER A 318 -13.46 14.26 15.98
N PRO A 319 -12.84 15.40 16.32
CA PRO A 319 -13.60 16.63 16.57
C PRO A 319 -14.48 16.99 15.37
N ASP A 320 -15.77 17.24 15.61
CA ASP A 320 -16.74 17.62 14.60
C ASP A 320 -16.80 16.68 13.36
N ALA A 321 -16.59 15.38 13.57
CA ALA A 321 -16.49 14.40 12.48
C ALA A 321 -17.65 14.47 11.49
N LYS A 322 -18.89 14.60 11.98
CA LYS A 322 -20.09 14.73 11.12
C LYS A 322 -20.09 16.03 10.30
N GLY A 323 -19.79 17.16 10.94
CA GLY A 323 -19.71 18.45 10.25
C GLY A 323 -18.57 18.48 9.24
N VAL A 324 -17.43 17.85 9.52
CA VAL A 324 -16.31 17.70 8.56
C VAL A 324 -16.76 16.91 7.34
N MET A 325 -17.46 15.78 7.52
CA MET A 325 -17.98 14.96 6.43
C MET A 325 -18.94 15.74 5.53
N GLU A 326 -19.90 16.45 6.15
CA GLU A 326 -20.89 17.26 5.44
C GLU A 326 -20.24 18.41 4.66
N ARG A 327 -19.30 19.15 5.28
CA ARG A 327 -18.56 20.24 4.62
C ARG A 327 -17.69 19.72 3.47
N TYR A 328 -17.08 18.53 3.59
CA TYR A 328 -16.27 17.95 2.53
C TYR A 328 -17.12 17.65 1.29
N VAL A 329 -18.20 16.90 1.44
CA VAL A 329 -19.07 16.55 0.32
C VAL A 329 -19.65 17.81 -0.32
N ALA A 330 -20.14 18.77 0.50
CA ALA A 330 -20.64 20.05 0.00
C ALA A 330 -19.56 20.83 -0.77
N ALA A 331 -18.33 20.89 -0.26
CA ALA A 331 -17.23 21.61 -0.91
C ALA A 331 -16.80 20.97 -2.23
N VAL A 332 -16.77 19.63 -2.32
CA VAL A 332 -16.41 18.93 -3.55
C VAL A 332 -17.47 19.13 -4.63
N LEU A 333 -18.74 19.16 -4.26
CA LEU A 333 -19.87 19.34 -5.19
C LEU A 333 -20.27 20.80 -5.42
N ASP A 334 -19.63 21.78 -4.77
CA ASP A 334 -19.98 23.19 -4.88
C ASP A 334 -19.90 23.70 -6.32
N GLY A 335 -21.05 24.18 -6.85
CA GLY A 335 -21.16 24.70 -8.22
C GLY A 335 -20.96 23.67 -9.33
N VAL A 336 -20.99 22.37 -9.00
CA VAL A 336 -20.98 21.28 -9.99
C VAL A 336 -22.43 20.94 -10.35
N ALA A 337 -22.77 21.02 -11.64
CA ALA A 337 -24.12 20.72 -12.13
C ALA A 337 -24.34 19.20 -12.20
N ILE A 338 -24.42 18.54 -11.04
CA ILE A 338 -24.58 17.09 -10.92
C ILE A 338 -25.47 16.73 -9.72
N THR A 339 -26.26 15.68 -9.86
CA THR A 339 -26.95 15.04 -8.75
C THR A 339 -26.22 13.77 -8.38
N ALA A 340 -25.71 13.71 -7.15
CA ALA A 340 -25.09 12.50 -6.63
C ALA A 340 -26.12 11.39 -6.42
N GLU A 341 -25.72 10.15 -6.68
CA GLU A 341 -26.55 8.95 -6.59
C GLU A 341 -25.92 7.91 -5.66
N PRO A 342 -26.70 6.91 -5.18
CA PRO A 342 -26.13 5.76 -4.47
C PRO A 342 -25.15 4.98 -5.34
N VAL A 343 -24.14 4.35 -4.72
CA VAL A 343 -23.19 3.47 -5.41
C VAL A 343 -23.82 2.10 -5.58
N GLU A 344 -24.56 1.91 -6.68
CA GLU A 344 -25.28 0.67 -7.00
C GLU A 344 -24.38 -0.41 -7.61
N LYS A 345 -23.24 -0.02 -8.18
CA LYS A 345 -22.26 -0.90 -8.84
C LYS A 345 -20.86 -0.64 -8.31
N PRO A 346 -20.00 -1.66 -8.22
CA PRO A 346 -18.60 -1.44 -7.86
C PRO A 346 -17.93 -0.45 -8.80
N ASN A 347 -17.08 0.43 -8.25
CA ASN A 347 -16.27 1.37 -8.98
C ASN A 347 -14.83 1.35 -8.43
N GLY A 348 -13.93 0.66 -9.10
CA GLY A 348 -12.58 0.46 -8.61
C GLY A 348 -12.60 -0.24 -7.24
N GLU A 349 -11.94 0.35 -6.26
CA GLU A 349 -11.86 -0.15 -4.88
C GLU A 349 -13.16 0.05 -4.08
N ILE A 350 -14.11 0.79 -4.61
CA ILE A 350 -15.38 1.06 -3.95
C ILE A 350 -16.38 -0.02 -4.36
N PRO A 351 -16.86 -0.87 -3.44
CA PRO A 351 -17.90 -1.86 -3.74
C PRO A 351 -19.26 -1.19 -3.96
N ALA A 352 -20.24 -1.95 -4.44
CA ALA A 352 -21.64 -1.52 -4.37
C ALA A 352 -22.03 -1.34 -2.90
N MET A 353 -22.48 -0.15 -2.54
CA MET A 353 -22.81 0.23 -1.15
C MET A 353 -23.86 1.34 -1.08
N PRO A 354 -25.04 1.13 -1.67
CA PRO A 354 -26.09 2.17 -1.80
C PRO A 354 -26.57 2.70 -0.46
N GLU A 355 -26.51 1.90 0.60
CA GLU A 355 -26.90 2.29 1.95
C GLU A 355 -26.01 3.38 2.56
N PHE A 356 -24.80 3.61 2.03
CA PHE A 356 -23.87 4.66 2.46
C PHE A 356 -24.00 5.97 1.67
N PHE A 357 -24.99 6.08 0.80
CA PHE A 357 -25.37 7.36 0.19
C PHE A 357 -25.70 8.42 1.24
N LYS A 358 -26.33 8.01 2.34
CA LYS A 358 -26.40 8.79 3.57
C LYS A 358 -25.27 8.35 4.49
N THR A 359 -24.54 9.31 5.06
CA THR A 359 -23.48 9.03 6.03
C THR A 359 -23.99 8.12 7.15
N ARG A 360 -23.26 7.04 7.39
CA ARG A 360 -23.54 6.07 8.46
C ARG A 360 -22.34 5.89 9.35
N GLU A 361 -22.62 5.68 10.63
CA GLU A 361 -21.61 5.26 11.60
C GLU A 361 -21.60 3.73 11.70
N ILE A 362 -20.42 3.13 11.54
CA ILE A 362 -20.23 1.67 11.64
C ILE A 362 -18.92 1.34 12.37
N PRO A 363 -18.81 0.15 12.99
CA PRO A 363 -17.58 -0.31 13.59
C PRO A 363 -16.42 -0.31 12.59
N TRP A 364 -15.25 0.18 13.03
CA TRP A 364 -14.09 0.37 12.15
C TRP A 364 -13.64 -0.90 11.41
N LEU A 365 -13.61 -2.06 12.09
CA LEU A 365 -13.20 -3.29 11.43
C LEU A 365 -14.20 -3.74 10.36
N GLN A 366 -15.50 -3.42 10.53
CA GLN A 366 -16.51 -3.68 9.50
C GLN A 366 -16.30 -2.75 8.30
N ALA A 367 -16.05 -1.45 8.54
CA ALA A 367 -15.71 -0.50 7.47
C ALA A 367 -14.46 -0.95 6.70
N THR A 368 -13.42 -1.38 7.42
CA THR A 368 -12.19 -1.89 6.81
C THR A 368 -12.45 -3.09 5.90
N ARG A 369 -13.39 -3.98 6.25
CA ARG A 369 -13.78 -5.11 5.40
C ARG A 369 -14.61 -4.74 4.19
N LEU A 370 -15.27 -3.59 4.19
CA LEU A 370 -16.11 -3.16 3.07
C LEU A 370 -15.28 -2.66 1.88
N VAL A 371 -14.21 -1.94 2.14
CA VAL A 371 -13.49 -1.18 1.10
C VAL A 371 -12.24 -1.90 0.61
N GLY A 372 -12.06 -1.96 -0.69
CA GLY A 372 -10.82 -2.43 -1.34
C GLY A 372 -10.62 -3.93 -1.39
N THR A 373 -11.59 -4.73 -0.93
CA THR A 373 -11.33 -6.12 -0.64
C THR A 373 -11.44 -7.09 -1.77
N ASP A 374 -12.46 -6.91 -2.57
CA ASP A 374 -12.87 -7.90 -3.55
C ASP A 374 -13.21 -7.24 -4.88
N ASN A 375 -12.54 -6.13 -5.19
CA ASN A 375 -12.69 -5.58 -6.53
C ASN A 375 -12.16 -6.62 -7.53
N PRO A 376 -13.05 -7.26 -8.29
CA PRO A 376 -12.67 -8.31 -9.22
C PRO A 376 -11.74 -7.82 -10.32
N VAL A 377 -11.61 -6.50 -10.52
CA VAL A 377 -10.68 -5.90 -11.47
C VAL A 377 -9.26 -5.92 -10.92
N ILE A 378 -9.06 -5.41 -9.69
CA ILE A 378 -7.72 -5.30 -9.06
C ILE A 378 -7.19 -6.66 -8.61
N THR A 379 -8.06 -7.53 -8.14
CA THR A 379 -7.69 -8.86 -7.63
C THR A 379 -7.81 -9.97 -8.65
N ASN A 380 -8.24 -9.66 -9.87
CA ASN A 380 -8.35 -10.65 -10.93
C ASN A 380 -6.96 -11.17 -11.35
N PRO A 381 -6.63 -12.45 -11.05
CA PRO A 381 -5.31 -12.99 -11.34
C PRO A 381 -5.05 -13.24 -12.84
N THR A 382 -6.05 -13.00 -13.70
CA THR A 382 -5.91 -13.12 -15.15
C THR A 382 -5.72 -11.77 -15.83
N SER A 383 -5.83 -10.66 -15.10
CA SER A 383 -5.73 -9.32 -15.68
C SER A 383 -4.29 -8.90 -15.91
N ARG A 384 -4.10 -8.20 -16.99
CA ARG A 384 -2.93 -7.38 -17.30
C ARG A 384 -3.21 -5.96 -16.79
N GLY A 385 -2.18 -5.20 -16.46
CA GLY A 385 -2.41 -3.84 -15.95
C GLY A 385 -1.23 -2.91 -16.17
N ALA A 386 -1.52 -1.64 -16.26
CA ALA A 386 -0.55 -0.55 -16.23
C ALA A 386 -0.90 0.41 -15.09
N HIS A 387 0.13 1.02 -14.50
CA HIS A 387 -0.02 1.81 -13.30
C HIS A 387 0.99 2.96 -13.30
N LYS A 388 0.51 4.19 -13.14
CA LYS A 388 1.34 5.38 -13.00
C LYS A 388 0.88 6.21 -11.80
N SER A 389 1.80 6.85 -11.08
CA SER A 389 1.45 7.58 -9.87
C SER A 389 2.05 8.96 -9.82
N ALA A 390 1.38 9.86 -9.09
CA ALA A 390 1.96 11.11 -8.68
C ALA A 390 1.44 11.55 -7.31
N TYR A 391 2.29 12.25 -6.57
CA TYR A 391 1.92 13.02 -5.39
C TYR A 391 1.79 14.50 -5.75
N LEU A 392 0.81 15.16 -5.18
CA LEU A 392 0.51 16.56 -5.43
C LEU A 392 0.48 17.36 -4.13
N ASN A 393 1.23 18.48 -4.11
CA ASN A 393 1.22 19.45 -3.03
C ASN A 393 0.06 20.44 -3.16
N GLN A 394 -0.36 20.69 -4.41
CA GLN A 394 -1.42 21.62 -4.78
C GLN A 394 -2.43 20.91 -5.69
N LYS A 395 -3.58 21.54 -5.91
CA LYS A 395 -4.59 21.07 -6.86
C LYS A 395 -4.06 20.90 -8.29
N PHE A 396 -4.75 20.12 -9.08
CA PHE A 396 -4.46 20.03 -10.52
C PHE A 396 -4.55 21.39 -11.20
N THR A 397 -3.70 21.61 -12.20
CA THR A 397 -3.82 22.74 -13.12
C THR A 397 -4.98 22.51 -14.11
N ASP A 398 -5.46 23.58 -14.71
CA ASP A 398 -6.50 23.49 -15.74
C ASP A 398 -6.09 22.63 -16.93
N ASP A 399 -4.80 22.70 -17.33
CA ASP A 399 -4.25 21.85 -18.41
C ASP A 399 -4.28 20.38 -18.04
N GLN A 400 -3.90 20.02 -16.80
CA GLN A 400 -3.96 18.64 -16.32
C GLN A 400 -5.39 18.09 -16.31
N ILE A 401 -6.35 18.90 -15.85
CA ILE A 401 -7.77 18.53 -15.84
C ILE A 401 -8.29 18.37 -17.28
N ALA A 402 -7.95 19.27 -18.19
CA ALA A 402 -8.36 19.20 -19.58
C ALA A 402 -7.83 17.94 -20.30
N VAL A 403 -6.56 17.55 -20.01
CA VAL A 403 -6.00 16.29 -20.51
C VAL A 403 -6.78 15.12 -19.95
N LEU A 404 -7.02 15.09 -18.65
CA LEU A 404 -7.74 14.00 -17.98
C LEU A 404 -9.16 13.86 -18.53
N TYR A 405 -9.92 14.96 -18.64
CA TYR A 405 -11.27 14.94 -19.22
C TYR A 405 -11.29 14.36 -20.62
N ARG A 406 -10.43 14.88 -21.51
CA ARG A 406 -10.33 14.41 -22.89
C ARG A 406 -10.01 12.91 -22.97
N GLN A 407 -9.09 12.43 -22.15
CA GLN A 407 -8.67 11.03 -22.19
C GLN A 407 -9.73 10.08 -21.58
N MET A 408 -10.37 10.48 -20.49
CA MET A 408 -11.43 9.67 -19.85
C MET A 408 -12.73 9.64 -20.67
N THR A 409 -12.92 10.60 -21.57
CA THR A 409 -14.14 10.70 -22.43
C THR A 409 -13.89 10.36 -23.89
N ARG A 410 -12.69 9.85 -24.26
CA ARG A 410 -12.35 9.46 -25.63
C ARG A 410 -13.38 8.48 -26.19
N PRO A 411 -13.97 8.73 -27.39
CA PRO A 411 -14.98 7.84 -27.97
C PRO A 411 -14.46 6.44 -28.34
N ASP A 412 -13.17 6.35 -28.68
CA ASP A 412 -12.49 5.09 -29.04
C ASP A 412 -11.99 4.30 -27.82
N PHE A 413 -12.11 4.86 -26.62
CA PHE A 413 -11.70 4.23 -25.36
C PHE A 413 -12.91 3.69 -24.60
N THR A 414 -13.17 2.39 -24.75
CA THR A 414 -14.37 1.73 -24.24
C THR A 414 -14.12 0.82 -23.03
N ASN A 415 -12.93 0.91 -22.40
CA ASN A 415 -12.57 0.09 -21.25
C ASN A 415 -13.15 0.66 -19.94
N PRO A 416 -14.11 -0.03 -19.29
CA PRO A 416 -14.69 0.41 -18.02
C PRO A 416 -13.74 0.21 -16.82
N ASN A 417 -12.68 -0.57 -16.98
CA ASN A 417 -11.73 -0.92 -15.93
C ASN A 417 -10.50 0.01 -15.93
N THR A 418 -10.73 1.28 -16.22
CA THR A 418 -9.69 2.32 -16.22
C THR A 418 -10.14 3.45 -15.33
N MET A 419 -9.23 3.90 -14.46
CA MET A 419 -9.53 4.97 -13.50
C MET A 419 -8.28 5.72 -13.04
N LEU A 420 -8.47 6.98 -12.71
CA LEU A 420 -7.54 7.74 -11.88
C LEU A 420 -8.06 7.66 -10.44
N VAL A 421 -7.38 6.89 -9.61
CA VAL A 421 -7.73 6.74 -8.19
C VAL A 421 -7.05 7.83 -7.39
N LEU A 422 -7.81 8.76 -6.84
CA LEU A 422 -7.33 9.84 -5.99
C LEU A 422 -7.44 9.45 -4.53
N PHE A 423 -6.33 9.57 -3.79
CA PHE A 423 -6.28 9.30 -2.36
C PHE A 423 -5.96 10.58 -1.60
N SER A 424 -6.73 10.89 -0.56
CA SER A 424 -6.36 11.88 0.44
C SER A 424 -4.99 11.57 1.04
N PHE A 425 -4.15 12.59 1.19
CA PHE A 425 -2.83 12.46 1.81
C PHE A 425 -2.59 13.63 2.77
N GLY A 426 -1.40 13.79 3.33
CA GLY A 426 -1.12 14.86 4.27
C GLY A 426 -1.58 14.55 5.70
N GLY A 427 -2.03 15.56 6.45
CA GLY A 427 -2.30 15.41 7.88
C GLY A 427 -1.04 14.98 8.63
N GLN A 428 -1.10 13.95 9.47
CA GLN A 428 0.05 13.44 10.24
C GLN A 428 1.20 12.93 9.38
N VAL A 429 0.97 12.55 8.11
CA VAL A 429 2.05 12.22 7.18
C VAL A 429 2.99 13.40 6.99
N ASN A 430 2.44 14.62 6.90
CA ASN A 430 3.20 15.86 6.69
C ASN A 430 3.81 16.42 8.01
N ALA A 431 3.51 15.81 9.17
CA ALA A 431 4.16 16.16 10.44
C ALA A 431 5.57 15.55 10.57
N VAL A 432 5.91 14.58 9.72
CA VAL A 432 7.19 13.87 9.74
C VAL A 432 8.17 14.55 8.77
N ALA A 433 9.41 14.77 9.22
CA ALA A 433 10.44 15.37 8.36
C ALA A 433 10.75 14.46 7.15
N GLN A 434 11.08 15.07 6.01
CA GLN A 434 11.31 14.40 4.73
C GLN A 434 12.38 13.30 4.79
N ASP A 435 13.40 13.49 5.62
CA ASP A 435 14.56 12.61 5.78
C ASP A 435 14.47 11.68 7.02
N ALA A 436 13.42 11.82 7.83
CA ALA A 436 13.22 10.97 9.01
C ALA A 436 12.98 9.50 8.62
N THR A 437 12.40 9.28 7.45
CA THR A 437 12.19 7.97 6.82
C THR A 437 12.66 8.00 5.37
N ALA A 438 12.82 6.83 4.75
CA ALA A 438 13.18 6.76 3.33
C ALA A 438 12.05 7.24 2.39
N ASN A 439 10.78 7.14 2.83
CA ASN A 439 9.66 7.75 2.12
C ASN A 439 9.75 9.27 2.20
N ALA A 440 10.02 9.92 1.06
CA ALA A 440 10.37 11.34 0.97
C ALA A 440 9.16 12.27 0.76
N GLN A 441 7.96 11.75 0.50
CA GLN A 441 6.75 12.52 0.20
C GLN A 441 6.07 12.94 1.51
N ARG A 442 6.42 14.13 2.01
CA ARG A 442 6.00 14.66 3.32
C ARG A 442 5.36 16.05 3.25
N GLN A 443 4.92 16.46 2.04
CA GLN A 443 4.26 17.76 1.84
C GLN A 443 2.96 17.66 1.05
N SER A 444 2.65 16.47 0.56
CA SER A 444 1.57 16.24 -0.38
C SER A 444 0.19 16.46 0.25
N ALA A 445 -0.73 16.99 -0.54
CA ALA A 445 -2.14 17.16 -0.19
C ALA A 445 -2.95 15.90 -0.52
N PHE A 446 -2.67 15.32 -1.67
CA PHE A 446 -3.26 14.08 -2.16
C PHE A 446 -2.29 13.40 -3.13
N LYS A 447 -2.62 12.20 -3.53
CA LYS A 447 -1.90 11.45 -4.55
C LYS A 447 -2.88 10.70 -5.43
N PHE A 448 -2.38 10.24 -6.58
CA PHE A 448 -3.16 9.35 -7.42
C PHE A 448 -2.39 8.12 -7.87
N CYS A 449 -3.18 7.11 -8.29
CA CYS A 449 -2.74 6.03 -9.16
C CYS A 449 -3.63 6.01 -10.40
N LEU A 450 -3.06 6.25 -11.57
CA LEU A 450 -3.72 5.95 -12.85
C LEU A 450 -3.60 4.46 -13.06
N GLN A 451 -4.73 3.78 -13.25
CA GLN A 451 -4.80 2.32 -13.36
C GLN A 451 -5.63 1.95 -14.58
N THR A 452 -5.10 1.03 -15.36
CA THR A 452 -5.81 0.44 -16.51
C THR A 452 -5.64 -1.06 -16.47
N PHE A 453 -6.75 -1.81 -16.58
CA PHE A 453 -6.74 -3.28 -16.55
C PHE A 453 -7.40 -3.83 -17.81
N TRP A 454 -6.82 -4.89 -18.37
CA TRP A 454 -7.34 -5.57 -19.57
C TRP A 454 -6.98 -7.06 -19.58
N PRO A 455 -7.74 -7.93 -20.28
CA PRO A 455 -7.49 -9.37 -20.22
C PRO A 455 -6.44 -9.86 -21.24
N GLU A 456 -6.40 -9.26 -22.46
CA GLU A 456 -5.70 -9.86 -23.61
C GLU A 456 -4.35 -9.21 -23.87
N ALA A 457 -3.32 -10.03 -24.08
CA ALA A 457 -1.98 -9.54 -24.42
C ALA A 457 -1.91 -8.77 -25.75
N ALA A 458 -2.80 -9.08 -26.66
CA ALA A 458 -2.90 -8.38 -27.95
C ALA A 458 -3.25 -6.89 -27.82
N ASP A 459 -3.86 -6.50 -26.69
CA ASP A 459 -4.29 -5.15 -26.42
C ASP A 459 -3.23 -4.31 -25.64
N ASP A 460 -2.08 -4.90 -25.29
CA ASP A 460 -1.03 -4.22 -24.51
C ASP A 460 -0.64 -2.87 -25.12
N ASP A 461 -0.34 -2.84 -26.42
CA ASP A 461 0.13 -1.64 -27.10
C ASP A 461 -0.90 -0.50 -27.08
N PHE A 462 -2.19 -0.85 -27.18
CA PHE A 462 -3.27 0.14 -27.14
C PHE A 462 -3.39 0.78 -25.74
N TYR A 463 -3.49 -0.05 -24.71
CA TYR A 463 -3.70 0.45 -23.34
C TYR A 463 -2.45 1.13 -22.76
N LEU A 464 -1.26 0.62 -23.04
CA LEU A 464 -0.01 1.27 -22.65
C LEU A 464 0.17 2.63 -23.31
N ARG A 465 -0.16 2.74 -24.60
CA ARG A 465 -0.11 4.03 -25.32
C ARG A 465 -1.10 5.02 -24.71
N TRP A 466 -2.34 4.60 -24.47
CA TRP A 466 -3.35 5.46 -23.86
C TRP A 466 -2.90 5.98 -22.48
N GLU A 467 -2.32 5.12 -21.66
CA GLU A 467 -1.86 5.49 -20.32
C GLU A 467 -0.67 6.45 -20.37
N ARG A 468 0.29 6.21 -21.26
CA ARG A 468 1.42 7.11 -21.54
C ARG A 468 0.95 8.46 -22.06
N GLU A 469 0.09 8.50 -23.07
CA GLU A 469 -0.49 9.75 -23.60
C GLU A 469 -1.22 10.56 -22.52
N THR A 470 -1.92 9.87 -21.62
CA THR A 470 -2.62 10.52 -20.50
C THR A 470 -1.63 11.10 -19.50
N TYR A 471 -0.70 10.29 -19.02
CA TYR A 471 0.25 10.69 -17.99
C TYR A 471 1.24 11.76 -18.48
N GLU A 472 1.87 11.53 -19.61
CA GLU A 472 2.79 12.49 -20.24
C GLU A 472 2.08 13.80 -20.60
N GLY A 473 0.83 13.71 -21.07
CA GLY A 473 0.01 14.88 -21.34
C GLY A 473 -0.29 15.71 -20.09
N MET A 474 -0.58 15.07 -18.95
CA MET A 474 -0.77 15.75 -17.66
C MET A 474 0.52 16.44 -17.19
N PHE A 475 1.68 15.86 -17.47
CA PHE A 475 2.98 16.35 -17.03
C PHE A 475 3.84 16.95 -18.16
N LYS A 476 3.24 17.37 -19.28
CA LYS A 476 3.97 17.91 -20.44
C LYS A 476 4.91 19.07 -20.07
N ASN A 477 4.52 19.91 -19.10
CA ASN A 477 5.29 21.06 -18.66
C ASN A 477 6.49 20.71 -17.78
N THR A 478 6.59 19.44 -17.34
CA THR A 478 7.68 18.90 -16.52
C THR A 478 8.37 17.71 -17.19
N GLY A 479 8.26 17.61 -18.52
CA GLY A 479 8.96 16.58 -19.31
C GLY A 479 8.32 15.20 -19.26
N GLY A 480 6.99 15.12 -19.09
CA GLY A 480 6.20 13.87 -19.12
C GLY A 480 6.09 13.15 -17.78
N VAL A 481 6.73 13.65 -16.72
CA VAL A 481 6.77 13.03 -15.39
C VAL A 481 6.57 14.06 -14.28
N PRO A 482 6.10 13.65 -13.07
CA PRO A 482 5.83 14.58 -11.96
C PRO A 482 7.11 14.98 -11.22
N VAL A 483 7.89 15.86 -11.80
CA VAL A 483 9.13 16.38 -11.18
C VAL A 483 8.79 17.10 -9.87
N PRO A 484 9.43 16.73 -8.73
CA PRO A 484 9.21 17.39 -7.46
C PRO A 484 9.45 18.92 -7.53
N GLY A 485 8.51 19.70 -6.99
CA GLY A 485 8.52 21.15 -6.98
C GLY A 485 7.35 21.71 -6.17
N ASP A 486 6.88 22.90 -6.50
CA ASP A 486 5.82 23.57 -5.74
C ASP A 486 4.48 22.80 -5.81
N GLN A 487 4.11 22.30 -7.00
CA GLN A 487 2.85 21.59 -7.22
C GLN A 487 2.96 20.07 -7.02
N LEU A 488 4.09 19.48 -7.43
CA LEU A 488 4.28 18.03 -7.54
C LEU A 488 5.27 17.54 -6.48
N ASP A 489 5.13 16.31 -6.02
CA ASP A 489 5.99 15.73 -4.99
C ASP A 489 6.58 14.35 -5.40
N GLY A 490 6.60 14.07 -6.70
CA GLY A 490 7.17 12.84 -7.27
C GLY A 490 6.19 11.68 -7.30
N CYS A 491 6.74 10.44 -7.27
CA CYS A 491 6.03 9.18 -7.45
C CYS A 491 6.08 8.31 -6.17
N TYR A 492 5.22 7.27 -6.13
CA TYR A 492 5.17 6.29 -5.04
C TYR A 492 5.83 4.96 -5.47
N ILE A 493 6.84 4.50 -4.72
CA ILE A 493 7.62 3.31 -5.11
C ILE A 493 6.81 2.01 -5.09
N ASN A 494 5.73 1.91 -4.32
CA ASN A 494 4.82 0.77 -4.40
C ASN A 494 3.82 0.86 -5.58
N TYR A 495 3.85 1.94 -6.34
CA TYR A 495 3.22 2.07 -7.67
C TYR A 495 4.33 2.28 -8.70
N PRO A 496 5.21 1.26 -8.87
CA PRO A 496 6.39 1.38 -9.71
C PRO A 496 6.00 1.48 -11.19
N ASP A 497 6.65 2.41 -11.88
CA ASP A 497 6.53 2.63 -13.31
C ASP A 497 7.92 2.70 -13.93
N VAL A 498 8.28 1.72 -14.74
CA VAL A 498 9.60 1.65 -15.38
C VAL A 498 9.77 2.69 -16.48
N ASP A 499 8.69 3.23 -17.03
CA ASP A 499 8.74 4.27 -18.07
C ASP A 499 9.46 5.54 -17.57
N VAL A 500 9.37 5.87 -16.27
CA VAL A 500 10.02 7.08 -15.72
C VAL A 500 11.55 7.00 -15.73
N ALA A 501 12.11 5.79 -15.92
CA ALA A 501 13.55 5.59 -16.12
C ALA A 501 13.96 5.58 -17.61
N ASN A 502 13.00 5.64 -18.53
CA ASN A 502 13.23 5.63 -19.98
C ASN A 502 13.18 7.06 -20.54
N SER A 503 14.22 7.50 -21.24
CA SER A 503 14.30 8.82 -21.89
C SER A 503 13.19 9.07 -22.92
N ASP A 504 12.60 8.03 -23.50
CA ASP A 504 11.47 8.17 -24.44
C ASP A 504 10.20 8.68 -23.74
N HIS A 505 10.07 8.48 -22.42
CA HIS A 505 8.91 8.81 -21.59
C HIS A 505 9.23 9.85 -20.50
N ASN A 506 10.50 10.14 -20.25
CA ASN A 506 10.97 11.12 -19.28
C ASN A 506 12.00 12.06 -19.93
N SER A 507 11.53 13.16 -20.49
CA SER A 507 12.37 14.19 -21.08
C SER A 507 12.74 15.34 -20.13
N SER A 508 12.44 15.18 -18.82
CA SER A 508 12.63 16.24 -17.81
C SER A 508 14.10 16.54 -17.48
N GLY A 509 15.01 15.62 -17.80
CA GLY A 509 16.41 15.67 -17.33
C GLY A 509 16.57 15.27 -15.86
N VAL A 510 15.49 14.92 -15.16
CA VAL A 510 15.50 14.46 -13.76
C VAL A 510 15.43 12.93 -13.72
N GLY A 511 16.41 12.31 -13.05
CA GLY A 511 16.46 10.85 -12.93
C GLY A 511 15.28 10.29 -12.12
N TRP A 512 14.89 9.04 -12.42
CA TRP A 512 13.80 8.34 -11.75
C TRP A 512 14.00 8.27 -10.22
N GLN A 513 15.24 8.23 -9.76
CA GLN A 513 15.61 8.20 -8.36
C GLN A 513 15.08 9.43 -7.60
N THR A 514 15.16 10.59 -8.24
CA THR A 514 14.65 11.84 -7.67
C THR A 514 13.12 11.85 -7.64
N LEU A 515 12.45 11.25 -8.63
CA LEU A 515 10.99 11.17 -8.66
C LEU A 515 10.44 10.34 -7.49
N TYR A 516 11.14 9.28 -7.10
CA TYR A 516 10.70 8.40 -6.01
C TYR A 516 11.26 8.80 -4.63
N PHE A 517 12.52 9.25 -4.56
CA PHE A 517 13.25 9.38 -3.30
C PHE A 517 13.77 10.79 -2.99
N LYS A 518 13.67 11.71 -3.95
CA LYS A 518 14.15 13.10 -3.79
C LYS A 518 15.59 13.14 -3.25
N GLY A 519 15.85 13.95 -2.24
CA GLY A 519 17.17 14.06 -1.58
C GLY A 519 17.57 12.84 -0.71
N ASN A 520 16.69 11.85 -0.55
CA ASN A 520 16.95 10.66 0.27
C ASN A 520 17.79 9.59 -0.46
N TYR A 521 17.86 9.65 -1.81
CA TYR A 521 18.52 8.61 -2.61
C TYR A 521 19.99 8.35 -2.24
N PRO A 522 20.86 9.36 -2.00
CA PRO A 522 22.25 9.10 -1.60
C PRO A 522 22.40 8.30 -0.30
N ARG A 523 21.46 8.42 0.65
CA ARG A 523 21.47 7.61 1.87
C ARG A 523 21.07 6.17 1.58
N LEU A 524 20.11 5.93 0.67
CA LEU A 524 19.76 4.60 0.18
C LEU A 524 20.95 3.91 -0.49
N GLN A 525 21.72 4.65 -1.29
CA GLN A 525 22.95 4.13 -1.92
C GLN A 525 24.01 3.75 -0.89
N ARG A 526 24.21 4.54 0.19
CA ARG A 526 25.12 4.14 1.28
C ARG A 526 24.67 2.85 1.96
N ALA A 527 23.37 2.72 2.26
CA ALA A 527 22.83 1.47 2.80
C ALA A 527 23.06 0.29 1.84
N LYS A 528 22.90 0.52 0.51
CA LYS A 528 23.18 -0.50 -0.52
C LYS A 528 24.64 -0.94 -0.50
N ALA A 529 25.58 0.00 -0.46
CA ALA A 529 27.02 -0.29 -0.42
C ALA A 529 27.44 -1.07 0.83
N SER A 530 26.80 -0.82 1.99
CA SER A 530 27.10 -1.54 3.23
C SER A 530 26.47 -2.93 3.30
N TRP A 531 25.25 -3.12 2.77
CA TRP A 531 24.44 -4.31 3.02
C TRP A 531 24.23 -5.23 1.83
N ASP A 532 24.45 -4.73 0.60
CA ASP A 532 24.50 -5.53 -0.63
C ASP A 532 25.59 -5.00 -1.57
N PRO A 533 26.85 -4.99 -1.13
CA PRO A 533 27.98 -4.40 -1.88
C PRO A 533 28.27 -5.10 -3.21
N THR A 534 27.77 -6.31 -3.42
CA THR A 534 27.89 -7.05 -4.68
C THR A 534 26.72 -6.82 -5.64
N ASN A 535 25.75 -5.96 -5.26
CA ASN A 535 24.51 -5.72 -6.01
C ASN A 535 23.77 -7.03 -6.36
N TYR A 536 23.71 -7.95 -5.40
CA TYR A 536 23.09 -9.26 -5.58
C TYR A 536 21.55 -9.14 -5.69
N PHE A 537 20.94 -8.29 -4.86
CA PHE A 537 19.50 -8.03 -4.87
C PHE A 537 19.20 -6.84 -5.78
N THR A 538 18.66 -7.09 -6.97
CA THR A 538 18.41 -6.04 -7.97
C THR A 538 17.14 -6.30 -8.77
N HIS A 539 16.49 -5.22 -9.19
CA HIS A 539 15.34 -5.19 -10.09
C HIS A 539 15.34 -3.89 -10.90
N SER A 540 14.35 -3.67 -11.77
CA SER A 540 14.32 -2.60 -12.77
C SER A 540 14.46 -1.17 -12.20
N LEU A 541 13.89 -0.90 -11.00
CA LEU A 541 14.05 0.36 -10.27
C LEU A 541 14.76 0.11 -8.93
N GLY A 542 15.74 -0.79 -8.92
CA GLY A 542 16.54 -1.12 -7.74
C GLY A 542 17.52 0.01 -7.38
N ILE A 543 17.80 0.15 -6.08
CA ILE A 543 18.80 1.10 -5.60
C ILE A 543 20.17 0.70 -6.12
N GLU A 544 20.83 1.63 -6.80
CA GLU A 544 22.15 1.43 -7.40
C GLU A 544 23.26 1.65 -6.36
N LEU A 545 24.41 1.01 -6.57
CA LEU A 545 25.61 1.32 -5.80
C LEU A 545 26.08 2.76 -6.09
N PRO A 546 26.72 3.44 -5.13
CA PRO A 546 27.31 4.75 -5.38
C PRO A 546 28.30 4.71 -6.55
N THR A 547 28.30 5.74 -7.40
CA THR A 547 29.31 5.88 -8.47
C THR A 547 30.70 6.02 -7.85
N GLY A 548 31.64 5.15 -8.23
CA GLY A 548 33.02 5.14 -7.71
C GLY A 548 33.29 4.11 -6.60
N SER A 549 32.31 3.33 -6.16
CA SER A 549 32.58 2.11 -5.38
C SER A 549 33.13 1.06 -6.34
N ALA A 550 34.45 0.75 -6.23
CA ALA A 550 35.06 -0.33 -6.99
C ALA A 550 34.36 -1.64 -6.69
N SER A 551 33.88 -2.32 -7.73
CA SER A 551 33.33 -3.69 -7.70
C SER A 551 34.35 -4.72 -7.26
#